data_6f320c5c2096778499c2f91ef47e5065
#
_entry.id   6f320c5c2096778499c2f91ef47e5065
#
_cell.length_a   1.000
_cell.length_b   1.000
_cell.length_c   1.000
_cell.angle_alpha   90.00
_cell.angle_beta   90.00
_cell.angle_gamma   90.00
#
_symmetry.space_group_name_H-M   'P 1'
#
loop_
_entity.id
_entity.type
_entity.pdbx_description
1 polymer ?
#
loop_
_entity_poly.entity_id
_entity_poly.type
_entity_poly.pdbx_seq_one_letter_code
_entity_poly.pdbx_strand_id
1 'polypeptide(L)'
;MSEILYTRAVLGGTFDRLHEGHKYLLKVATDISKTVFIGVISDKAGKELFINKKFNHLIQPLSIRIKNLTDYMQSISSSFEISPIHDKWGPAPFDKIADVIIVTKETIPNAEKINQMRIKNNLHQLDIHVITWIEENNEVISSTKLRELDFKKLN
;
A
#
# COMPACT_ATOMS: atom_id res chain seq x y z
N MET A 1 -7.40 17.09 15.88
CA MET A 1 -6.16 16.31 15.68
C MET A 1 -6.44 14.85 15.97
N SER A 2 -5.91 13.98 15.11
CA SER A 2 -5.99 12.54 15.35
C SER A 2 -5.06 12.14 16.49
N GLU A 3 -5.52 11.23 17.33
CA GLU A 3 -4.68 10.66 18.38
C GLU A 3 -3.73 9.63 17.77
N ILE A 4 -2.45 9.65 18.17
CA ILE A 4 -1.47 8.65 17.75
C ILE A 4 -1.71 7.38 18.57
N LEU A 5 -2.11 6.31 17.89
CA LEU A 5 -2.45 5.03 18.50
C LEU A 5 -1.34 3.99 18.37
N TYR A 6 -0.48 4.13 17.36
CA TYR A 6 0.50 3.11 17.00
C TYR A 6 1.91 3.70 16.87
N THR A 7 2.90 2.84 17.06
CA THR A 7 4.30 3.22 16.88
C THR A 7 4.68 3.22 15.41
N ARG A 8 4.34 2.14 14.70
CA ARG A 8 4.74 1.98 13.29
C ARG A 8 3.67 1.24 12.51
N ALA A 9 3.13 1.93 11.53
CA ALA A 9 2.22 1.33 10.57
C ALA A 9 3.00 0.73 9.42
N VAL A 10 2.54 -0.38 8.88
CA VAL A 10 3.05 -0.95 7.65
C VAL A 10 1.93 -1.05 6.64
N LEU A 11 2.25 -0.80 5.39
CA LEU A 11 1.34 -1.04 4.27
C LEU A 11 2.16 -1.31 3.02
N GLY A 12 1.56 -2.03 2.11
CA GLY A 12 2.23 -2.39 0.87
C GLY A 12 1.25 -2.37 -0.28
N GLY A 13 1.77 -2.20 -1.47
CA GLY A 13 0.95 -2.20 -2.66
C GLY A 13 1.73 -1.87 -3.91
N THR A 14 1.01 -1.76 -5.01
CA THR A 14 1.56 -1.37 -6.29
C THR A 14 1.75 0.15 -6.38
N PHE A 15 0.78 0.91 -5.86
CA PHE A 15 0.73 2.36 -5.90
C PHE A 15 0.89 2.91 -7.32
N ASP A 16 0.26 2.20 -8.27
CA ASP A 16 0.24 2.62 -9.67
C ASP A 16 -0.73 3.78 -9.85
N ARG A 17 -0.29 4.84 -10.54
CA ARG A 17 -1.11 6.05 -10.77
C ARG A 17 -1.75 6.54 -9.48
N LEU A 18 -0.91 7.05 -8.59
CA LEU A 18 -1.32 7.50 -7.25
C LEU A 18 -2.60 8.35 -7.35
N HIS A 19 -3.65 7.90 -6.68
CA HIS A 19 -4.97 8.53 -6.74
C HIS A 19 -5.53 8.79 -5.35
N GLU A 20 -6.71 9.36 -5.27
CA GLU A 20 -7.31 9.77 -4.00
C GLU A 20 -7.52 8.62 -3.02
N GLY A 21 -7.79 7.41 -3.52
CA GLY A 21 -7.88 6.21 -2.67
C GLY A 21 -6.56 5.90 -1.98
N HIS A 22 -5.46 5.94 -2.73
CA HIS A 22 -4.10 5.75 -2.18
C HIS A 22 -3.78 6.84 -1.15
N LYS A 23 -4.08 8.10 -1.48
CA LYS A 23 -3.78 9.24 -0.61
C LYS A 23 -4.53 9.15 0.70
N TYR A 24 -5.79 8.74 0.66
CA TYR A 24 -6.59 8.55 1.86
C TYR A 24 -5.99 7.48 2.77
N LEU A 25 -5.61 6.35 2.20
CA LEU A 25 -4.99 5.24 2.93
C LEU A 25 -3.69 5.69 3.60
N LEU A 26 -2.85 6.43 2.88
CA LEU A 26 -1.58 6.94 3.40
C LEU A 26 -1.80 8.00 4.48
N LYS A 27 -2.78 8.85 4.31
CA LYS A 27 -3.12 9.89 5.28
C LYS A 27 -3.58 9.28 6.59
N VAL A 28 -4.44 8.26 6.54
CA VAL A 28 -4.90 7.55 7.76
C VAL A 28 -3.71 6.91 8.46
N ALA A 29 -2.83 6.22 7.73
CA ALA A 29 -1.63 5.61 8.32
C ALA A 29 -0.78 6.65 9.06
N THR A 30 -0.58 7.81 8.44
CA THR A 30 0.18 8.92 9.02
C THR A 30 -0.50 9.50 10.26
N ASP A 31 -1.82 9.61 10.23
CA ASP A 31 -2.58 10.23 11.33
C ASP A 31 -2.61 9.36 12.60
N ILE A 32 -2.54 8.04 12.47
CA ILE A 32 -2.67 7.13 13.62
C ILE A 32 -1.35 6.54 14.11
N SER A 33 -0.25 6.78 13.39
CA SER A 33 1.04 6.15 13.70
C SER A 33 2.16 7.18 13.77
N LYS A 34 3.17 6.91 14.62
CA LYS A 34 4.35 7.77 14.71
C LYS A 34 5.20 7.70 13.44
N THR A 35 5.38 6.50 12.90
CA THR A 35 6.12 6.26 11.67
C THR A 35 5.34 5.34 10.74
N VAL A 36 5.65 5.41 9.45
CA VAL A 36 4.95 4.60 8.44
C VAL A 36 5.98 3.97 7.52
N PHE A 37 5.90 2.64 7.36
CA PHE A 37 6.65 1.92 6.34
C PHE A 37 5.74 1.61 5.15
N ILE A 38 6.18 1.95 3.95
CA ILE A 38 5.41 1.74 2.72
C ILE A 38 6.23 0.87 1.79
N GLY A 39 5.76 -0.36 1.56
CA GLY A 39 6.38 -1.29 0.62
C GLY A 39 5.76 -1.13 -0.76
N VAL A 40 6.59 -0.95 -1.78
CA VAL A 40 6.13 -0.80 -3.16
C VAL A 40 6.61 -2.00 -3.97
N ILE A 41 5.66 -2.73 -4.58
CA ILE A 41 5.97 -3.94 -5.32
C ILE A 41 6.98 -3.62 -6.44
N SER A 42 8.12 -4.34 -6.46
CA SER A 42 9.15 -4.13 -7.47
C SER A 42 8.66 -4.55 -8.85
N ASP A 43 9.32 -4.04 -9.90
CA ASP A 43 8.95 -4.40 -11.28
C ASP A 43 9.13 -5.91 -11.52
N LYS A 44 10.18 -6.49 -10.96
CA LYS A 44 10.45 -7.94 -11.10
C LYS A 44 9.39 -8.78 -10.40
N ALA A 45 9.08 -8.48 -9.15
CA ALA A 45 8.02 -9.18 -8.42
C ALA A 45 6.66 -8.93 -9.05
N GLY A 46 6.45 -7.73 -9.59
CA GLY A 46 5.21 -7.34 -10.22
C GLY A 46 4.86 -8.17 -11.43
N LYS A 47 5.84 -8.67 -12.19
CA LYS A 47 5.57 -9.51 -13.36
C LYS A 47 4.74 -10.74 -13.00
N GLU A 48 5.00 -11.34 -11.85
CA GLU A 48 4.24 -12.49 -11.38
C GLU A 48 2.93 -12.08 -10.68
N LEU A 49 3.00 -11.09 -9.81
CA LEU A 49 1.86 -10.65 -9.02
C LEU A 49 0.79 -9.95 -9.84
N PHE A 50 1.18 -9.33 -10.96
CA PHE A 50 0.26 -8.55 -11.79
C PHE A 50 -0.28 -9.32 -12.99
N ILE A 51 0.11 -10.58 -13.18
CA ILE A 51 -0.26 -11.36 -14.37
C ILE A 51 -1.77 -11.42 -14.59
N ASN A 52 -2.54 -11.41 -13.51
CA ASN A 52 -4.01 -11.45 -13.56
C ASN A 52 -4.65 -10.07 -13.47
N LYS A 53 -3.87 -8.99 -13.37
CA LYS A 53 -4.41 -7.64 -13.36
C LYS A 53 -4.69 -7.18 -14.78
N LYS A 54 -5.87 -6.61 -14.98
CA LYS A 54 -6.25 -6.03 -16.27
C LYS A 54 -5.29 -4.89 -16.62
N PHE A 55 -4.82 -4.85 -17.87
CA PHE A 55 -3.86 -3.87 -18.37
C PHE A 55 -2.55 -3.84 -17.57
N ASN A 56 -2.05 -5.01 -17.15
CA ASN A 56 -0.84 -5.10 -16.34
C ASN A 56 0.40 -4.52 -17.04
N HIS A 57 0.45 -4.58 -18.37
CA HIS A 57 1.56 -4.03 -19.16
C HIS A 57 1.63 -2.49 -19.13
N LEU A 58 0.58 -1.83 -18.64
CA LEU A 58 0.53 -0.38 -18.49
C LEU A 58 0.85 0.09 -17.05
N ILE A 59 1.24 -0.83 -16.16
CA ILE A 59 1.65 -0.44 -14.81
C ILE A 59 2.92 0.39 -14.90
N GLN A 60 2.94 1.53 -14.22
CA GLN A 60 4.08 2.44 -14.23
C GLN A 60 5.34 1.77 -13.69
N PRO A 61 6.53 2.12 -14.20
CA PRO A 61 7.80 1.66 -13.62
C PRO A 61 7.91 2.01 -12.15
N LEU A 62 8.63 1.17 -11.40
CA LEU A 62 8.84 1.37 -9.96
C LEU A 62 9.37 2.77 -9.63
N SER A 63 10.31 3.28 -10.43
CA SER A 63 10.91 4.59 -10.19
C SER A 63 9.86 5.71 -10.19
N ILE A 64 8.90 5.64 -11.10
CA ILE A 64 7.81 6.63 -11.20
C ILE A 64 6.85 6.47 -10.03
N ARG A 65 6.50 5.24 -9.69
CA ARG A 65 5.59 4.97 -8.56
C ARG A 65 6.19 5.45 -7.24
N ILE A 66 7.47 5.18 -7.01
CA ILE A 66 8.16 5.64 -5.80
C ILE A 66 8.27 7.16 -5.78
N LYS A 67 8.58 7.79 -6.91
CA LYS A 67 8.69 9.26 -6.97
C LYS A 67 7.37 9.92 -6.58
N ASN A 68 6.27 9.49 -7.20
CA ASN A 68 4.96 10.06 -6.92
C ASN A 68 4.54 9.87 -5.46
N LEU A 69 4.84 8.69 -4.93
CA LEU A 69 4.55 8.35 -3.54
C LEU A 69 5.39 9.19 -2.58
N THR A 70 6.69 9.35 -2.87
CA THR A 70 7.60 10.14 -2.05
C THR A 70 7.15 11.61 -2.01
N ASP A 71 6.82 12.17 -3.17
CA ASP A 71 6.36 13.56 -3.27
C ASP A 71 5.12 13.78 -2.42
N TYR A 72 4.16 12.87 -2.48
CA TYR A 72 2.96 12.97 -1.67
C TYR A 72 3.28 12.84 -0.17
N MET A 73 4.06 11.82 0.21
CA MET A 73 4.38 11.59 1.62
C MET A 73 5.14 12.75 2.24
N GLN A 74 6.06 13.36 1.50
CA GLN A 74 6.79 14.54 1.97
C GLN A 74 5.86 15.73 2.26
N SER A 75 4.71 15.79 1.58
CA SER A 75 3.74 16.85 1.80
C SER A 75 2.91 16.65 3.08
N ILE A 76 2.85 15.44 3.64
CA ILE A 76 1.99 15.13 4.78
C ILE A 76 2.73 14.59 6.02
N SER A 77 3.99 14.18 5.89
CA SER A 77 4.73 13.57 7.00
C SER A 77 6.23 13.79 6.83
N SER A 78 6.93 13.79 7.96
CA SER A 78 8.40 13.79 7.99
C SER A 78 8.95 12.45 8.49
N SER A 79 8.09 11.49 8.82
CA SER A 79 8.50 10.25 9.46
C SER A 79 7.93 9.03 8.72
N PHE A 80 8.52 8.74 7.58
CA PHE A 80 8.12 7.60 6.75
C PHE A 80 9.32 6.97 6.06
N GLU A 81 9.16 5.72 5.64
CA GLU A 81 10.14 5.00 4.86
C GLU A 81 9.42 4.35 3.68
N ILE A 82 9.96 4.50 2.48
CA ILE A 82 9.45 3.86 1.26
C ILE A 82 10.53 2.93 0.74
N SER A 83 10.17 1.68 0.49
CA SER A 83 11.13 0.69 0.03
C SER A 83 10.49 -0.26 -0.98
N PRO A 84 11.23 -0.65 -2.03
CA PRO A 84 10.76 -1.73 -2.90
C PRO A 84 10.59 -3.02 -2.08
N ILE A 85 9.54 -3.77 -2.39
CA ILE A 85 9.34 -5.10 -1.83
C ILE A 85 9.28 -6.12 -2.98
N HIS A 86 9.80 -7.32 -2.71
CA HIS A 86 9.98 -8.35 -3.74
C HIS A 86 8.97 -9.49 -3.61
N ASP A 87 8.07 -9.37 -2.66
CA ASP A 87 6.91 -10.25 -2.49
C ASP A 87 5.76 -9.42 -1.89
N LYS A 88 4.59 -10.02 -1.77
CA LYS A 88 3.40 -9.30 -1.29
C LYS A 88 3.39 -9.02 0.22
N TRP A 89 4.37 -9.55 0.95
CA TRP A 89 4.43 -9.36 2.41
C TRP A 89 5.48 -8.34 2.85
N GLY A 90 6.54 -8.15 2.05
CA GLY A 90 7.64 -7.28 2.42
C GLY A 90 8.28 -7.68 3.75
N PRO A 91 8.77 -6.72 4.55
CA PRO A 91 9.37 -7.02 5.85
C PRO A 91 8.37 -7.22 6.99
N ALA A 92 7.07 -7.04 6.75
CA ALA A 92 6.07 -7.11 7.82
C ALA A 92 6.11 -8.39 8.65
N PRO A 93 6.37 -9.59 8.08
CA PRO A 93 6.49 -10.80 8.89
C PRO A 93 7.63 -10.78 9.91
N PHE A 94 8.61 -9.89 9.75
CA PHE A 94 9.83 -9.83 10.58
C PHE A 94 10.01 -8.49 11.29
N ASP A 95 9.21 -7.48 11.02
CA ASP A 95 9.35 -6.14 11.57
C ASP A 95 8.91 -6.13 13.04
N LYS A 96 9.89 -6.01 13.95
CA LYS A 96 9.63 -6.09 15.40
C LYS A 96 8.94 -4.85 15.96
N ILE A 97 9.02 -3.73 15.26
CA ILE A 97 8.48 -2.45 15.73
C ILE A 97 7.06 -2.22 15.23
N ALA A 98 6.73 -2.79 14.07
CA ALA A 98 5.40 -2.63 13.49
C ALA A 98 4.32 -3.15 14.44
N ASP A 99 3.24 -2.39 14.58
CA ASP A 99 2.11 -2.75 15.44
C ASP A 99 0.74 -2.63 14.75
N VAL A 100 0.68 -2.04 13.56
CA VAL A 100 -0.55 -1.98 12.77
C VAL A 100 -0.26 -2.15 11.28
N ILE A 101 -1.16 -2.83 10.58
CA ILE A 101 -1.14 -2.92 9.12
C ILE A 101 -2.39 -2.22 8.59
N ILE A 102 -2.20 -1.35 7.60
CA ILE A 102 -3.29 -0.60 6.99
C ILE A 102 -3.68 -1.31 5.69
N VAL A 103 -4.93 -1.70 5.60
CA VAL A 103 -5.41 -2.49 4.46
C VAL A 103 -6.76 -1.98 3.96
N THR A 104 -7.10 -2.39 2.76
CA THR A 104 -8.46 -2.30 2.25
C THR A 104 -9.12 -3.67 2.42
N LYS A 105 -10.41 -3.76 2.20
CA LYS A 105 -11.16 -5.01 2.33
C LYS A 105 -10.52 -6.14 1.51
N GLU A 106 -10.03 -5.83 0.32
CA GLU A 106 -9.44 -6.80 -0.60
C GLU A 106 -8.12 -7.37 -0.10
N THR A 107 -7.39 -6.65 0.74
CA THR A 107 -6.09 -7.06 1.24
C THR A 107 -6.12 -7.59 2.67
N ILE A 108 -7.29 -7.74 3.27
CA ILE A 108 -7.43 -8.38 4.58
C ILE A 108 -6.81 -9.79 4.61
N PRO A 109 -7.06 -10.67 3.61
CA PRO A 109 -6.45 -12.00 3.62
C PRO A 109 -4.92 -11.96 3.65
N ASN A 110 -4.31 -10.99 2.98
CA ASN A 110 -2.87 -10.82 3.01
C ASN A 110 -2.36 -10.44 4.42
N ALA A 111 -3.08 -9.54 5.10
CA ALA A 111 -2.75 -9.14 6.47
C ALA A 111 -2.86 -10.32 7.44
N GLU A 112 -3.90 -11.15 7.28
CA GLU A 112 -4.07 -12.34 8.09
C GLU A 112 -2.92 -13.33 7.89
N LYS A 113 -2.46 -13.49 6.66
CA LYS A 113 -1.32 -14.35 6.34
C LYS A 113 -0.03 -13.82 6.97
N ILE A 114 0.18 -12.51 6.91
CA ILE A 114 1.32 -11.87 7.57
C ILE A 114 1.29 -12.16 9.08
N ASN A 115 0.14 -12.03 9.70
CA ASN A 115 -0.01 -12.32 11.14
C ASN A 115 0.29 -13.78 11.47
N GLN A 116 -0.11 -14.73 10.62
CA GLN A 116 0.26 -16.13 10.81
C GLN A 116 1.78 -16.31 10.77
N MET A 117 2.45 -15.64 9.85
CA MET A 117 3.91 -15.66 9.75
C MET A 117 4.56 -15.04 10.99
N ARG A 118 4.01 -13.94 11.48
CA ARG A 118 4.52 -13.25 12.68
C ARG A 118 4.45 -14.16 13.91
N ILE A 119 3.34 -14.86 14.08
CA ILE A 119 3.21 -15.82 15.18
C ILE A 119 4.31 -16.87 15.11
N LYS A 120 4.59 -17.43 13.94
CA LYS A 120 5.67 -18.40 13.74
C LYS A 120 7.04 -17.81 14.03
N ASN A 121 7.21 -16.52 13.87
CA ASN A 121 8.45 -15.80 14.14
C ASN A 121 8.51 -15.24 15.56
N ASN A 122 7.60 -15.63 16.42
CA ASN A 122 7.50 -15.18 17.83
C ASN A 122 7.28 -13.67 17.95
N LEU A 123 6.54 -13.09 17.01
CA LEU A 123 6.17 -11.68 17.02
C LEU A 123 4.68 -11.51 17.30
N HIS A 124 4.32 -10.39 17.91
CA HIS A 124 2.92 -10.04 18.11
C HIS A 124 2.22 -9.85 16.78
N GLN A 125 0.94 -10.19 16.75
CA GLN A 125 0.12 -9.90 15.58
C GLN A 125 -0.04 -8.38 15.42
N LEU A 126 -0.08 -7.93 14.17
CA LEU A 126 -0.42 -6.55 13.86
C LEU A 126 -1.92 -6.36 14.00
N ASP A 127 -2.33 -5.21 14.54
CA ASP A 127 -3.72 -4.80 14.42
C ASP A 127 -4.01 -4.58 12.94
N ILE A 128 -5.17 -5.02 12.49
CA ILE A 128 -5.57 -4.85 11.08
C ILE A 128 -6.54 -3.68 11.00
N HIS A 129 -6.08 -2.57 10.44
CA HIS A 129 -6.90 -1.37 10.28
C HIS A 129 -7.43 -1.32 8.86
N VAL A 130 -8.73 -1.52 8.70
CA VAL A 130 -9.37 -1.62 7.38
C VAL A 130 -9.91 -0.25 6.97
N ILE A 131 -9.56 0.16 5.75
CA ILE A 131 -10.00 1.42 5.18
C ILE A 131 -10.99 1.14 4.06
N THR A 132 -12.11 1.88 4.05
CA THR A 132 -13.10 1.79 2.99
C THR A 132 -12.61 2.59 1.79
N TRP A 133 -12.74 2.02 0.58
CA TRP A 133 -12.40 2.71 -0.65
C TRP A 133 -13.22 4.00 -0.82
N ILE A 134 -12.55 5.05 -1.32
CA ILE A 134 -13.23 6.28 -1.73
C ILE A 134 -13.98 6.01 -3.04
N GLU A 135 -15.23 6.46 -3.09
CA GLU A 135 -16.05 6.37 -4.30
C GLU A 135 -16.20 7.76 -4.93
N GLU A 136 -16.15 7.81 -6.25
CA GLU A 136 -16.40 9.01 -7.02
C GLU A 136 -17.40 8.68 -8.11
N ASN A 137 -18.52 9.44 -8.19
CA ASN A 137 -19.60 9.20 -9.16
C ASN A 137 -20.15 7.77 -9.11
N ASN A 138 -20.24 7.20 -7.90
CA ASN A 138 -20.67 5.81 -7.65
C ASN A 138 -19.73 4.76 -8.22
N GLU A 139 -18.51 5.13 -8.57
CA GLU A 139 -17.46 4.19 -8.99
C GLU A 139 -16.30 4.23 -8.01
N VAL A 140 -15.71 3.07 -7.75
CA VAL A 140 -14.52 2.98 -6.92
C VAL A 140 -13.32 3.45 -7.73
N ILE A 141 -12.57 4.43 -7.18
CA ILE A 141 -11.33 4.88 -7.79
C ILE A 141 -10.28 3.76 -7.62
N SER A 142 -9.67 3.35 -8.72
CA SER A 142 -8.62 2.31 -8.69
C SER A 142 -7.58 2.54 -9.77
N SER A 143 -6.39 1.98 -9.55
CA SER A 143 -5.32 2.03 -10.55
C SER A 143 -5.72 1.29 -11.84
N THR A 144 -6.49 0.21 -11.72
CA THR A 144 -6.99 -0.52 -12.89
C THR A 144 -7.90 0.35 -13.75
N LYS A 145 -8.80 1.11 -13.12
CA LYS A 145 -9.69 2.03 -13.84
C LYS A 145 -8.91 3.12 -14.56
N LEU A 146 -7.89 3.68 -13.91
CA LEU A 146 -7.05 4.71 -14.53
C LEU A 146 -6.23 4.15 -15.68
N ARG A 147 -5.72 2.91 -15.58
CA ARG A 147 -5.01 2.26 -16.68
C ARG A 147 -5.95 2.00 -17.86
N GLU A 148 -7.19 1.62 -17.59
CA GLU A 148 -8.19 1.43 -18.65
C GLU A 148 -8.44 2.72 -19.44
N LEU A 149 -8.56 3.86 -18.74
CA LEU A 149 -8.73 5.16 -19.39
C LEU A 149 -7.51 5.53 -20.25
N ASP A 150 -6.30 5.26 -19.75
CA ASP A 150 -5.07 5.52 -20.53
C ASP A 150 -5.01 4.63 -21.78
N PHE A 151 -5.38 3.37 -21.68
CA PHE A 151 -5.45 2.45 -22.82
C PHE A 151 -6.39 2.97 -23.90
N LYS A 152 -7.58 3.45 -23.50
CA LYS A 152 -8.56 4.02 -24.44
C LYS A 152 -8.03 5.27 -25.15
N LYS A 153 -7.22 6.10 -24.46
CA LYS A 153 -6.61 7.29 -25.05
C LYS A 153 -5.54 6.93 -26.10
N LEU A 154 -4.84 5.81 -25.91
CA LEU A 154 -3.80 5.35 -26.83
C LEU A 154 -4.36 4.67 -28.08
N ASN A 155 -5.59 4.23 -28.04
CA ASN A 155 -6.27 3.55 -29.13
C ASN A 155 -7.50 4.33 -29.57
#